data_acc12ace6aed46c5c03e624a848b05d2
#
_entry.id   acc12ace6aed46c5c03e624a848b05d2
#
_cell.length_a   1.000
_cell.length_b   1.000
_cell.length_c   1.000
_cell.angle_alpha   90.00
_cell.angle_beta   90.00
_cell.angle_gamma   90.00
#
_symmetry.space_group_name_H-M   'P 1'
#
loop_
_entity.id
_entity.type
_entity.pdbx_description
1 polymer ?
#
loop_
_entity_poly.entity_id
_entity_poly.type
_entity_poly.pdbx_seq_one_letter_code
_entity_poly.pdbx_strand_id
1 'polypeptide(L)'
;AAAAAANHRFYAQVLGLRLVKKTVNQDDVSAYHLFYADGLGSPGTDLTFFDWPLPREQRGTRSISRTGLRVSGRDTLEWWSRRFRDAGVRHSSIGEQDGRPTLEFEDPEGQRFALIDDGGAGPAHPWAKSPVPAEHQIRGLGPITLNVPQPARTDAVLQRVLNMRLARRYSSRGKSVAVYEMGPGGPAAELHVEEDPEAPPARQGAGGAHHVAFRTTQDDYEKWAARLDEMHIRSSGPINRFYFRSLYFREPNGILFEIATDEPGFSADEPLESLGERLSLPPFLEPHRERIEAGLKPLE
;
A
#
# COMPACT_ATOMS: atom_id res chain seq x y z
N ALA A 1 -3.87 11.45 -1.19
CA ALA A 1 -3.58 12.35 -2.32
C ALA A 1 -4.40 13.63 -2.19
N ALA A 2 -3.85 14.76 -2.61
CA ALA A 2 -4.59 16.04 -2.60
C ALA A 2 -5.26 16.33 -3.97
N ALA A 3 -4.86 15.62 -5.03
CA ALA A 3 -5.35 15.82 -6.39
C ALA A 3 -5.57 14.48 -7.10
N ALA A 4 -6.82 14.06 -7.22
CA ALA A 4 -7.22 12.78 -7.80
C ALA A 4 -6.73 12.60 -9.25
N ALA A 5 -6.85 13.60 -10.11
CA ALA A 5 -6.41 13.53 -11.51
C ALA A 5 -4.88 13.36 -11.64
N ALA A 6 -4.09 14.10 -10.86
CA ALA A 6 -2.62 13.95 -10.85
C ALA A 6 -2.20 12.58 -10.30
N ASN A 7 -2.89 12.09 -9.27
CA ASN A 7 -2.71 10.76 -8.73
C ASN A 7 -3.00 9.70 -9.81
N HIS A 8 -4.16 9.76 -10.45
CA HIS A 8 -4.52 8.81 -11.49
C HIS A 8 -3.50 8.79 -12.64
N ARG A 9 -3.08 9.96 -13.13
CA ARG A 9 -2.05 10.06 -14.17
C ARG A 9 -0.74 9.39 -13.74
N PHE A 10 -0.30 9.62 -12.51
CA PHE A 10 0.95 9.04 -12.04
C PHE A 10 0.86 7.51 -11.91
N TYR A 11 -0.14 7.00 -11.21
CA TYR A 11 -0.22 5.56 -10.94
C TYR A 11 -0.63 4.73 -12.15
N ALA A 12 -1.51 5.25 -13.00
CA ALA A 12 -1.93 4.54 -14.21
C ALA A 12 -0.99 4.76 -15.41
N GLN A 13 -0.52 6.00 -15.66
CA GLN A 13 0.26 6.29 -16.87
C GLN A 13 1.77 6.18 -16.64
N VAL A 14 2.29 6.63 -15.49
CA VAL A 14 3.73 6.53 -15.20
C VAL A 14 4.09 5.16 -14.66
N LEU A 15 3.41 4.70 -13.61
CA LEU A 15 3.69 3.39 -13.01
C LEU A 15 3.04 2.23 -13.77
N GLY A 16 2.04 2.48 -14.61
CA GLY A 16 1.40 1.45 -15.41
C GLY A 16 0.52 0.48 -14.63
N LEU A 17 0.12 0.83 -13.42
CA LEU A 17 -0.81 0.04 -12.62
C LEU A 17 -2.23 0.16 -13.18
N ARG A 18 -3.03 -0.90 -13.01
CA ARG A 18 -4.44 -0.87 -13.36
C ARG A 18 -5.24 -0.19 -12.24
N LEU A 19 -6.08 0.78 -12.58
CA LEU A 19 -7.14 1.23 -11.66
C LEU A 19 -8.20 0.14 -11.60
N VAL A 20 -8.21 -0.66 -10.54
CA VAL A 20 -9.10 -1.83 -10.40
C VAL A 20 -10.39 -1.51 -9.68
N LYS A 21 -10.44 -0.39 -8.93
CA LYS A 21 -11.68 0.11 -8.34
C LYS A 21 -11.63 1.63 -8.24
N LYS A 22 -12.66 2.27 -8.78
CA LYS A 22 -12.97 3.68 -8.64
C LYS A 22 -14.24 3.80 -7.83
N THR A 23 -14.12 4.20 -6.56
CA THR A 23 -15.24 4.35 -5.64
C THR A 23 -15.03 5.58 -4.75
N VAL A 24 -15.84 5.75 -3.75
CA VAL A 24 -15.70 6.83 -2.75
C VAL A 24 -15.36 6.26 -1.38
N ASN A 25 -14.78 7.10 -0.54
CA ASN A 25 -14.64 6.78 0.88
C ASN A 25 -16.03 6.65 1.51
N GLN A 26 -16.29 5.51 2.15
CA GLN A 26 -17.63 5.22 2.71
C GLN A 26 -17.95 6.09 3.95
N ASP A 27 -16.93 6.65 4.59
CA ASP A 27 -17.07 7.54 5.75
C ASP A 27 -17.10 9.02 5.32
N ASP A 28 -16.65 9.33 4.09
CA ASP A 28 -16.63 10.68 3.50
C ASP A 28 -16.82 10.59 1.97
N VAL A 29 -18.06 10.54 1.52
CA VAL A 29 -18.42 10.36 0.11
C VAL A 29 -18.01 11.52 -0.81
N SER A 30 -17.46 12.59 -0.28
CA SER A 30 -16.88 13.70 -1.06
C SER A 30 -15.48 13.40 -1.61
N ALA A 31 -14.85 12.34 -1.10
CA ALA A 31 -13.52 11.91 -1.50
C ALA A 31 -13.57 10.60 -2.28
N TYR A 32 -12.81 10.52 -3.39
CA TYR A 32 -12.55 9.26 -4.05
C TYR A 32 -11.82 8.28 -3.12
N HIS A 33 -12.09 7.00 -3.33
CA HIS A 33 -11.23 5.91 -2.91
C HIS A 33 -10.79 5.14 -4.15
N LEU A 34 -9.55 5.33 -4.57
CA LEU A 34 -8.97 4.75 -5.78
C LEU A 34 -8.06 3.59 -5.41
N PHE A 35 -8.22 2.46 -6.10
CA PHE A 35 -7.41 1.26 -5.90
C PHE A 35 -6.66 0.92 -7.18
N TYR A 36 -5.33 0.92 -7.11
CA TYR A 36 -4.44 0.52 -8.19
C TYR A 36 -3.77 -0.80 -7.84
N ALA A 37 -3.73 -1.72 -8.78
CA ALA A 37 -3.20 -3.07 -8.56
C ALA A 37 -2.57 -3.65 -9.85
N ASP A 38 -2.30 -4.95 -9.83
CA ASP A 38 -1.92 -5.70 -11.03
C ASP A 38 -3.10 -5.86 -12.01
N GLY A 39 -2.89 -6.62 -13.08
CA GLY A 39 -3.91 -6.81 -14.13
C GLY A 39 -5.22 -7.47 -13.66
N LEU A 40 -5.20 -8.19 -12.55
CA LEU A 40 -6.34 -8.91 -11.99
C LEU A 40 -6.93 -8.28 -10.72
N GLY A 41 -6.26 -7.27 -10.14
CA GLY A 41 -6.60 -6.78 -8.80
C GLY A 41 -6.31 -7.82 -7.72
N SER A 42 -5.20 -8.54 -7.89
CA SER A 42 -4.83 -9.65 -7.00
C SER A 42 -4.55 -9.15 -5.58
N PRO A 43 -4.99 -9.88 -4.54
CA PRO A 43 -4.65 -9.55 -3.16
C PRO A 43 -3.12 -9.43 -2.96
N GLY A 44 -2.69 -8.42 -2.20
CA GLY A 44 -1.27 -8.12 -1.98
C GLY A 44 -0.61 -7.32 -3.09
N THR A 45 -1.38 -6.75 -4.02
CA THR A 45 -0.85 -5.91 -5.10
C THR A 45 -1.39 -4.48 -5.09
N ASP A 46 -2.37 -4.18 -4.25
CA ASP A 46 -3.09 -2.91 -4.32
C ASP A 46 -2.48 -1.79 -3.48
N LEU A 47 -2.39 -0.62 -4.13
CA LEU A 47 -2.18 0.69 -3.52
C LEU A 47 -3.48 1.46 -3.56
N THR A 48 -3.89 2.06 -2.43
CA THR A 48 -5.14 2.79 -2.36
C THR A 48 -4.94 4.24 -1.98
N PHE A 49 -5.82 5.12 -2.47
CA PHE A 49 -5.72 6.56 -2.24
C PHE A 49 -7.07 7.19 -1.96
N PHE A 50 -7.08 8.07 -0.94
CA PHE A 50 -8.16 9.03 -0.73
C PHE A 50 -7.71 10.39 -1.29
N ASP A 51 -8.58 11.12 -1.96
CA ASP A 51 -8.27 12.45 -2.50
C ASP A 51 -8.66 13.59 -1.55
N TRP A 52 -8.21 13.52 -0.33
CA TRP A 52 -8.41 14.58 0.64
C TRP A 52 -7.51 15.79 0.36
N PRO A 53 -8.05 17.03 0.39
CA PRO A 53 -7.29 18.24 0.17
C PRO A 53 -6.48 18.61 1.43
N LEU A 54 -5.50 17.78 1.76
CA LEU A 54 -4.64 17.96 2.92
C LEU A 54 -3.33 18.67 2.57
N PRO A 55 -2.73 19.40 3.51
CA PRO A 55 -1.35 19.84 3.40
C PRO A 55 -0.40 18.66 3.19
N ARG A 56 0.77 18.93 2.60
CA ARG A 56 1.80 17.89 2.43
C ARG A 56 2.23 17.31 3.78
N GLU A 57 2.51 16.00 3.79
CA GLU A 57 3.05 15.30 4.96
C GLU A 57 4.32 15.99 5.48
N GLN A 58 4.41 16.11 6.80
CA GLN A 58 5.68 16.41 7.46
C GLN A 58 6.31 15.09 7.90
N ARG A 59 7.42 14.74 7.25
CA ARG A 59 8.13 13.46 7.46
C ARG A 59 8.70 13.38 8.87
N GLY A 60 8.71 12.18 9.43
CA GLY A 60 9.25 11.91 10.75
C GLY A 60 9.08 10.47 11.16
N THR A 61 9.33 10.19 12.42
CA THR A 61 9.11 8.87 13.01
C THR A 61 7.63 8.61 13.28
N ARG A 62 7.27 7.39 13.71
CA ARG A 62 5.89 6.92 13.92
C ARG A 62 5.07 6.92 12.63
N SER A 63 5.69 6.53 11.54
CA SER A 63 5.08 6.57 10.21
C SER A 63 5.47 5.37 9.37
N ILE A 64 4.71 5.14 8.30
CA ILE A 64 5.09 4.28 7.19
C ILE A 64 5.99 5.12 6.30
N SER A 65 7.29 4.85 6.33
CA SER A 65 8.29 5.71 5.70
C SER A 65 8.58 5.36 4.25
N ARG A 66 8.26 4.16 3.82
CA ARG A 66 8.48 3.69 2.43
C ARG A 66 7.59 2.51 2.09
N THR A 67 7.10 2.48 0.85
CA THR A 67 6.36 1.36 0.28
C THR A 67 7.21 0.69 -0.80
N GLY A 68 7.53 -0.59 -0.60
CA GLY A 68 8.20 -1.41 -1.60
C GLY A 68 7.23 -1.87 -2.68
N LEU A 69 7.70 -1.88 -3.91
CA LEU A 69 7.01 -2.43 -5.08
C LEU A 69 7.96 -3.40 -5.78
N ARG A 70 7.49 -4.60 -6.09
CA ARG A 70 8.32 -5.67 -6.66
C ARG A 70 8.36 -5.61 -8.17
N VAL A 71 9.55 -5.78 -8.72
CA VAL A 71 9.81 -5.96 -10.14
C VAL A 71 10.77 -7.13 -10.33
N SER A 72 10.90 -7.66 -11.54
CA SER A 72 11.78 -8.79 -11.81
C SER A 72 13.01 -8.37 -12.58
N GLY A 73 14.17 -8.51 -11.93
CA GLY A 73 15.49 -8.36 -12.53
C GLY A 73 16.08 -6.95 -12.48
N ARG A 74 17.42 -6.92 -12.45
CA ARG A 74 18.19 -5.67 -12.46
C ARG A 74 17.97 -4.87 -13.75
N ASP A 75 17.85 -5.52 -14.90
CA ASP A 75 17.60 -4.88 -16.18
C ASP A 75 16.26 -4.12 -16.17
N THR A 76 15.27 -4.63 -15.44
CA THR A 76 14.00 -3.95 -15.22
C THR A 76 14.19 -2.67 -14.41
N LEU A 77 15.02 -2.67 -13.37
CA LEU A 77 15.34 -1.45 -12.61
C LEU A 77 16.05 -0.41 -13.49
N GLU A 78 16.91 -0.82 -14.41
CA GLU A 78 17.56 0.07 -15.38
C GLU A 78 16.54 0.66 -16.36
N TRP A 79 15.58 -0.14 -16.81
CA TRP A 79 14.46 0.33 -17.63
C TRP A 79 13.63 1.39 -16.87
N TRP A 80 13.30 1.13 -15.60
CA TRP A 80 12.57 2.07 -14.75
C TRP A 80 13.35 3.36 -14.50
N SER A 81 14.66 3.29 -14.31
CA SER A 81 15.50 4.48 -14.12
C SER A 81 15.44 5.40 -15.35
N ARG A 82 15.47 4.82 -16.57
CA ARG A 82 15.27 5.59 -17.81
C ARG A 82 13.87 6.19 -17.88
N ARG A 83 12.84 5.38 -17.64
CA ARG A 83 11.45 5.83 -17.65
C ARG A 83 11.18 6.98 -16.66
N PHE A 84 11.70 6.89 -15.46
CA PHE A 84 11.56 7.94 -14.45
C PHE A 84 12.26 9.23 -14.87
N ARG A 85 13.44 9.14 -15.47
CA ARG A 85 14.13 10.30 -16.02
C ARG A 85 13.30 10.98 -17.11
N ASP A 86 12.76 10.20 -18.04
CA ASP A 86 11.96 10.71 -19.16
C ASP A 86 10.64 11.33 -18.68
N ALA A 87 10.04 10.79 -17.62
CA ALA A 87 8.82 11.29 -16.99
C ALA A 87 9.05 12.39 -15.94
N GLY A 88 10.31 12.78 -15.69
CA GLY A 88 10.64 13.80 -14.68
C GLY A 88 10.36 13.36 -13.23
N VAL A 89 10.34 12.04 -12.95
CA VAL A 89 10.13 11.49 -11.62
C VAL A 89 11.42 11.58 -10.81
N ARG A 90 11.31 12.11 -9.60
CA ARG A 90 12.44 12.15 -8.66
C ARG A 90 12.80 10.72 -8.23
N HIS A 91 14.02 10.30 -8.49
CA HIS A 91 14.50 8.95 -8.16
C HIS A 91 15.99 8.93 -7.82
N SER A 92 16.43 7.87 -7.16
CA SER A 92 17.84 7.60 -6.86
C SER A 92 18.56 6.94 -8.05
N SER A 93 19.86 6.75 -7.92
CA SER A 93 20.56 5.69 -8.65
C SER A 93 20.11 4.31 -8.14
N ILE A 94 20.33 3.27 -8.94
CA ILE A 94 20.12 1.89 -8.49
C ILE A 94 21.17 1.58 -7.43
N GLY A 95 20.71 1.21 -6.23
CA GLY A 95 21.52 0.79 -5.11
C GLY A 95 21.18 -0.61 -4.67
N GLU A 96 21.59 -0.93 -3.44
CA GLU A 96 21.26 -2.19 -2.79
C GLU A 96 20.65 -1.90 -1.41
N GLN A 97 19.61 -2.61 -1.05
CA GLN A 97 19.02 -2.58 0.28
C GLN A 97 18.65 -4.00 0.70
N ASP A 98 19.12 -4.41 1.87
CA ASP A 98 18.86 -5.76 2.40
C ASP A 98 19.27 -6.87 1.39
N GLY A 99 20.41 -6.69 0.70
CA GLY A 99 20.92 -7.61 -0.31
C GLY A 99 20.16 -7.63 -1.64
N ARG A 100 19.24 -6.68 -1.86
CA ARG A 100 18.42 -6.62 -3.08
C ARG A 100 18.68 -5.35 -3.88
N PRO A 101 18.86 -5.44 -5.20
CA PRO A 101 18.88 -4.28 -6.06
C PRO A 101 17.60 -3.46 -5.89
N THR A 102 17.76 -2.14 -5.70
CA THR A 102 16.67 -1.24 -5.32
C THR A 102 16.79 0.11 -6.01
N LEU A 103 15.67 0.64 -6.49
CA LEU A 103 15.54 1.98 -7.06
C LEU A 103 14.48 2.76 -6.29
N GLU A 104 14.90 3.76 -5.53
CA GLU A 104 14.00 4.61 -4.76
C GLU A 104 13.43 5.72 -5.63
N PHE A 105 12.16 6.09 -5.40
CA PHE A 105 11.52 7.22 -6.07
C PHE A 105 10.42 7.84 -5.21
N GLU A 106 9.97 9.02 -5.63
CA GLU A 106 8.86 9.72 -5.00
C GLU A 106 7.76 10.00 -6.03
N ASP A 107 6.50 9.92 -5.59
CA ASP A 107 5.38 10.39 -6.38
C ASP A 107 5.31 11.93 -6.40
N PRO A 108 4.41 12.57 -7.17
CA PRO A 108 4.30 14.03 -7.23
C PRO A 108 4.03 14.72 -5.89
N GLU A 109 3.46 14.01 -4.92
CA GLU A 109 3.17 14.54 -3.59
C GLU A 109 4.28 14.23 -2.57
N GLY A 110 5.30 13.49 -2.97
CA GLY A 110 6.45 13.13 -2.17
C GLY A 110 6.27 11.83 -1.39
N GLN A 111 5.29 11.00 -1.72
CA GLN A 111 5.21 9.65 -1.17
C GLN A 111 6.42 8.83 -1.63
N ARG A 112 7.06 8.15 -0.68
CA ARG A 112 8.32 7.43 -0.90
C ARG A 112 8.07 5.98 -1.24
N PHE A 113 8.66 5.54 -2.35
CA PHE A 113 8.60 4.18 -2.85
C PHE A 113 9.99 3.61 -3.12
N ALA A 114 10.06 2.30 -3.23
CA ALA A 114 11.23 1.61 -3.74
C ALA A 114 10.80 0.48 -4.68
N LEU A 115 11.29 0.50 -5.92
CA LEU A 115 11.25 -0.69 -6.78
C LEU A 115 12.34 -1.65 -6.32
N ILE A 116 11.98 -2.89 -6.08
CA ILE A 116 12.86 -3.92 -5.53
C ILE A 116 12.86 -5.12 -6.47
N ASP A 117 14.03 -5.58 -6.84
CA ASP A 117 14.18 -6.83 -7.57
C ASP A 117 13.79 -8.00 -6.67
N ASP A 118 12.73 -8.70 -7.02
CA ASP A 118 12.22 -9.85 -6.27
C ASP A 118 12.74 -11.20 -6.80
N GLY A 119 13.64 -11.18 -7.78
CA GLY A 119 14.17 -12.37 -8.43
C GLY A 119 13.18 -13.09 -9.36
N GLY A 120 12.01 -12.50 -9.62
CA GLY A 120 10.99 -13.08 -10.50
C GLY A 120 10.23 -14.26 -9.92
N ALA A 121 10.33 -14.50 -8.61
CA ALA A 121 9.64 -15.60 -7.95
C ALA A 121 8.15 -15.29 -7.71
N GLY A 122 7.32 -16.34 -7.76
CA GLY A 122 5.88 -16.26 -7.52
C GLY A 122 5.08 -15.75 -8.72
N PRO A 123 3.73 -15.67 -8.56
CA PRO A 123 2.84 -15.29 -9.65
C PRO A 123 3.00 -13.82 -10.03
N ALA A 124 2.76 -13.53 -11.31
CA ALA A 124 2.63 -12.17 -11.84
C ALA A 124 1.45 -12.12 -12.81
N HIS A 125 0.70 -11.05 -12.74
CA HIS A 125 -0.48 -10.85 -13.58
C HIS A 125 -0.40 -9.49 -14.29
N PRO A 126 0.43 -9.38 -15.35
CA PRO A 126 0.59 -8.14 -16.07
C PRO A 126 -0.72 -7.68 -16.71
N TRP A 127 -0.94 -6.37 -16.69
CA TRP A 127 -2.09 -5.76 -17.34
C TRP A 127 -1.81 -5.49 -18.81
N ALA A 128 -2.59 -6.08 -19.68
CA ALA A 128 -2.39 -6.00 -21.14
C ALA A 128 -2.52 -4.57 -21.70
N LYS A 129 -3.30 -3.70 -21.04
CA LYS A 129 -3.49 -2.30 -21.46
C LYS A 129 -2.50 -1.33 -20.78
N SER A 130 -1.53 -1.83 -20.01
CA SER A 130 -0.53 -0.99 -19.35
C SER A 130 0.39 -0.31 -20.37
N PRO A 131 0.78 0.96 -20.15
CA PRO A 131 1.82 1.61 -20.94
C PRO A 131 3.23 1.05 -20.64
N VAL A 132 3.36 0.18 -19.66
CA VAL A 132 4.61 -0.49 -19.28
C VAL A 132 4.64 -1.89 -19.90
N PRO A 133 5.72 -2.28 -20.61
CA PRO A 133 5.86 -3.65 -21.11
C PRO A 133 5.69 -4.71 -20.01
N ALA A 134 5.08 -5.83 -20.35
CA ALA A 134 4.70 -6.86 -19.38
C ALA A 134 5.88 -7.35 -18.50
N GLU A 135 7.05 -7.51 -19.09
CA GLU A 135 8.28 -7.93 -18.42
C GLU A 135 8.82 -6.91 -17.40
N HIS A 136 8.43 -5.65 -17.53
CA HIS A 136 8.87 -4.56 -16.66
C HIS A 136 7.80 -4.10 -15.66
N GLN A 137 6.59 -4.66 -15.73
CA GLN A 137 5.51 -4.22 -14.85
C GLN A 137 5.79 -4.55 -13.38
N ILE A 138 5.23 -3.70 -12.51
CA ILE A 138 5.20 -3.93 -11.07
C ILE A 138 4.37 -5.19 -10.80
N ARG A 139 4.93 -6.10 -10.01
CA ARG A 139 4.38 -7.44 -9.72
C ARG A 139 3.50 -7.49 -8.48
N GLY A 140 3.56 -6.44 -7.66
CA GLY A 140 2.80 -6.30 -6.43
C GLY A 140 3.58 -5.54 -5.36
N LEU A 141 3.03 -5.51 -4.14
CA LEU A 141 3.69 -4.88 -3.00
C LEU A 141 4.96 -5.65 -2.61
N GLY A 142 5.97 -4.90 -2.23
CA GLY A 142 7.19 -5.40 -1.61
C GLY A 142 7.25 -5.06 -0.13
N PRO A 143 8.44 -5.03 0.48
CA PRO A 143 8.61 -4.68 1.87
C PRO A 143 8.05 -3.29 2.18
N ILE A 144 7.26 -3.19 3.25
CA ILE A 144 6.77 -1.93 3.80
C ILE A 144 7.69 -1.55 4.95
N THR A 145 8.19 -0.31 4.95
CA THR A 145 9.08 0.17 6.02
C THR A 145 8.34 1.08 6.98
N LEU A 146 8.35 0.71 8.25
CA LEU A 146 7.92 1.56 9.36
C LEU A 146 9.14 2.27 9.94
N ASN A 147 8.98 3.53 10.28
CA ASN A 147 9.98 4.28 11.05
C ASN A 147 9.43 4.54 12.46
N VAL A 148 10.11 4.04 13.47
CA VAL A 148 9.62 4.07 14.86
C VAL A 148 10.73 4.48 15.84
N PRO A 149 10.39 5.21 16.93
CA PRO A 149 11.38 5.58 17.94
C PRO A 149 11.67 4.46 18.94
N GLN A 150 10.77 3.50 19.10
CA GLN A 150 10.84 2.42 20.09
C GLN A 150 10.48 1.07 19.46
N PRO A 151 11.40 0.44 18.71
CA PRO A 151 11.12 -0.77 17.94
C PRO A 151 10.67 -1.96 18.81
N ALA A 152 11.09 -2.07 20.05
CA ALA A 152 10.69 -3.15 20.94
C ALA A 152 9.17 -3.23 21.18
N ARG A 153 8.47 -2.10 21.15
CA ARG A 153 7.00 -2.07 21.28
C ARG A 153 6.31 -2.60 20.04
N THR A 154 6.79 -2.22 18.86
CA THR A 154 6.30 -2.74 17.58
C THR A 154 6.61 -4.24 17.47
N ASP A 155 7.84 -4.67 17.80
CA ASP A 155 8.26 -6.07 17.81
C ASP A 155 7.29 -6.96 18.59
N ALA A 156 6.88 -6.53 19.79
CA ALA A 156 5.95 -7.30 20.62
C ALA A 156 4.60 -7.54 19.93
N VAL A 157 4.06 -6.54 19.24
CA VAL A 157 2.80 -6.68 18.48
C VAL A 157 2.99 -7.56 17.25
N LEU A 158 4.05 -7.35 16.49
CA LEU A 158 4.30 -8.13 15.28
C LEU A 158 4.47 -9.62 15.58
N GLN A 159 5.24 -9.97 16.60
CA GLN A 159 5.50 -11.38 16.93
C GLN A 159 4.39 -12.04 17.74
N ARG A 160 3.89 -11.37 18.78
CA ARG A 160 2.94 -11.98 19.74
C ARG A 160 1.50 -11.87 19.30
N VAL A 161 1.11 -10.80 18.62
CA VAL A 161 -0.27 -10.58 18.17
C VAL A 161 -0.44 -11.06 16.73
N LEU A 162 0.43 -10.61 15.81
CA LEU A 162 0.30 -10.89 14.37
C LEU A 162 1.05 -12.14 13.89
N ASN A 163 1.70 -12.89 14.80
CA ASN A 163 2.42 -14.14 14.50
C ASN A 163 3.53 -14.00 13.43
N MET A 164 4.09 -12.81 13.29
CA MET A 164 5.23 -12.59 12.39
C MET A 164 6.52 -13.15 13.01
N ARG A 165 7.48 -13.45 12.16
CA ARG A 165 8.81 -13.94 12.59
C ARG A 165 9.86 -12.87 12.34
N LEU A 166 10.67 -12.55 13.37
CA LEU A 166 11.88 -11.77 13.15
C LEU A 166 12.88 -12.63 12.36
N ALA A 167 13.10 -12.26 11.09
CA ALA A 167 13.93 -13.04 10.17
C ALA A 167 15.42 -12.63 10.21
N ARG A 168 15.68 -11.34 10.22
CA ARG A 168 17.04 -10.76 10.17
C ARG A 168 17.04 -9.28 10.54
N ARG A 169 18.25 -8.73 10.62
CA ARG A 169 18.51 -7.29 10.81
C ARG A 169 19.55 -6.83 9.80
N TYR A 170 19.44 -5.59 9.38
CA TYR A 170 20.46 -4.93 8.57
C TYR A 170 20.60 -3.46 8.97
N SER A 171 21.59 -2.78 8.42
CA SER A 171 21.76 -1.34 8.62
C SER A 171 21.49 -0.60 7.32
N SER A 172 20.72 0.47 7.40
CA SER A 172 20.45 1.37 6.29
C SER A 172 20.66 2.81 6.73
N ARG A 173 21.54 3.53 6.06
CA ARG A 173 21.82 4.95 6.35
C ARG A 173 22.16 5.21 7.82
N GLY A 174 22.88 4.28 8.44
CA GLY A 174 23.28 4.36 9.85
C GLY A 174 22.18 3.98 10.84
N LYS A 175 21.01 3.56 10.39
CA LYS A 175 19.90 3.12 11.24
C LYS A 175 19.79 1.60 11.24
N SER A 176 19.39 1.03 12.37
CA SER A 176 19.07 -0.40 12.48
C SER A 176 17.68 -0.68 11.91
N VAL A 177 17.58 -1.71 11.10
CA VAL A 177 16.32 -2.18 10.53
C VAL A 177 16.10 -3.64 10.85
N ALA A 178 14.97 -3.97 11.46
CA ALA A 178 14.55 -5.34 11.72
C ALA A 178 13.54 -5.79 10.66
N VAL A 179 13.71 -6.98 10.11
CA VAL A 179 12.84 -7.57 9.09
C VAL A 179 11.97 -8.64 9.70
N TYR A 180 10.66 -8.47 9.58
CA TYR A 180 9.63 -9.42 10.01
C TYR A 180 8.97 -10.06 8.80
N GLU A 181 8.84 -11.38 8.82
CA GLU A 181 8.22 -12.15 7.75
C GLU A 181 6.86 -12.71 8.17
N MET A 182 5.94 -12.73 7.21
CA MET A 182 4.62 -13.34 7.31
C MET A 182 4.55 -14.57 6.42
N GLY A 183 3.75 -15.58 6.81
CA GLY A 183 3.53 -16.77 6.01
C GLY A 183 4.84 -17.40 5.48
N PRO A 184 4.98 -17.58 4.17
CA PRO A 184 6.18 -18.17 3.56
C PRO A 184 7.40 -17.23 3.57
N GLY A 185 7.24 -15.96 3.94
CA GLY A 185 8.32 -14.97 3.87
C GLY A 185 8.60 -14.47 2.45
N GLY A 186 9.78 -13.87 2.28
CA GLY A 186 10.21 -13.28 1.03
C GLY A 186 9.67 -11.85 0.80
N PRO A 187 10.10 -11.19 -0.30
CA PRO A 187 9.87 -9.76 -0.51
C PRO A 187 8.40 -9.34 -0.60
N ALA A 188 7.49 -10.28 -0.89
CA ALA A 188 6.05 -10.04 -0.90
C ALA A 188 5.39 -10.12 0.48
N ALA A 189 6.12 -10.53 1.51
CA ALA A 189 5.58 -10.84 2.84
C ALA A 189 6.50 -10.35 3.97
N GLU A 190 7.11 -9.19 3.79
CA GLU A 190 8.04 -8.59 4.75
C GLU A 190 7.54 -7.23 5.23
N LEU A 191 7.73 -6.98 6.53
CA LEU A 191 7.61 -5.68 7.16
C LEU A 191 8.98 -5.31 7.75
N HIS A 192 9.51 -4.15 7.37
CA HIS A 192 10.78 -3.63 7.85
C HIS A 192 10.53 -2.58 8.91
N VAL A 193 11.19 -2.66 10.06
CA VAL A 193 11.06 -1.72 11.16
C VAL A 193 12.38 -1.00 11.37
N GLU A 194 12.43 0.26 10.96
CA GLU A 194 13.58 1.15 11.08
C GLU A 194 13.52 1.90 12.41
N GLU A 195 14.60 1.84 13.18
CA GLU A 195 14.73 2.57 14.44
C GLU A 195 15.19 4.00 14.20
N ASP A 196 14.41 4.98 14.69
CA ASP A 196 14.73 6.39 14.56
C ASP A 196 14.24 7.19 15.79
N PRO A 197 14.96 7.11 16.92
CA PRO A 197 14.55 7.78 18.16
C PRO A 197 14.72 9.31 18.11
N GLU A 198 15.57 9.82 17.22
CA GLU A 198 15.93 11.24 17.15
C GLU A 198 14.99 12.06 16.25
N ALA A 199 14.30 11.42 15.31
CA ALA A 199 13.40 12.13 14.41
C ALA A 199 12.13 12.60 15.15
N PRO A 200 11.61 13.80 14.81
CA PRO A 200 10.31 14.22 15.32
C PRO A 200 9.19 13.33 14.79
N PRO A 201 8.05 13.21 15.50
CA PRO A 201 6.90 12.49 14.99
C PRO A 201 6.41 13.08 13.67
N ALA A 202 6.11 12.22 12.71
CA ALA A 202 5.51 12.65 11.44
C ALA A 202 4.13 13.27 11.65
N ARG A 203 3.76 14.18 10.76
CA ARG A 203 2.39 14.69 10.67
C ARG A 203 1.79 14.25 9.35
N GLN A 204 0.72 13.50 9.43
CA GLN A 204 -0.02 12.98 8.30
C GLN A 204 -0.46 14.09 7.34
N GLY A 205 -0.41 13.80 6.04
CA GLY A 205 -0.81 14.73 5.00
C GLY A 205 -0.73 14.09 3.61
N ALA A 206 -0.89 14.92 2.58
CA ALA A 206 -0.73 14.46 1.20
C ALA A 206 0.70 13.94 0.97
N GLY A 207 0.82 12.79 0.31
CA GLY A 207 2.08 12.07 0.14
C GLY A 207 2.52 11.22 1.34
N GLY A 208 1.74 11.19 2.42
CA GLY A 208 1.94 10.27 3.54
C GLY A 208 1.12 9.00 3.39
N ALA A 209 1.68 7.86 3.81
CA ALA A 209 0.93 6.61 3.86
C ALA A 209 0.03 6.58 5.11
N HIS A 210 -1.27 6.35 4.90
CA HIS A 210 -2.27 6.39 5.97
C HIS A 210 -2.22 5.16 6.87
N HIS A 211 -2.10 3.97 6.29
CA HIS A 211 -2.05 2.69 6.99
C HIS A 211 -1.38 1.61 6.14
N VAL A 212 -1.05 0.51 6.78
CA VAL A 212 -0.67 -0.74 6.12
C VAL A 212 -1.71 -1.81 6.43
N ALA A 213 -2.17 -2.53 5.40
CA ALA A 213 -3.13 -3.61 5.52
C ALA A 213 -2.43 -4.97 5.38
N PHE A 214 -2.76 -5.87 6.30
CA PHE A 214 -2.34 -7.27 6.29
C PHE A 214 -3.49 -8.13 5.81
N ARG A 215 -3.21 -9.03 4.86
CA ARG A 215 -4.21 -9.93 4.27
C ARG A 215 -4.66 -11.00 5.26
N THR A 216 -5.95 -11.32 5.18
CA THR A 216 -6.52 -12.53 5.77
C THR A 216 -7.61 -13.09 4.85
N THR A 217 -8.05 -14.31 5.13
CA THR A 217 -9.21 -14.90 4.47
C THR A 217 -10.49 -14.55 5.23
N GLN A 218 -11.64 -14.68 4.58
CA GLN A 218 -12.94 -14.54 5.23
C GLN A 218 -13.10 -15.55 6.39
N ASP A 219 -12.56 -16.76 6.25
CA ASP A 219 -12.66 -17.83 7.26
C ASP A 219 -11.83 -17.52 8.53
N ASP A 220 -10.75 -16.76 8.39
CA ASP A 220 -9.89 -16.40 9.53
C ASP A 220 -10.20 -15.03 10.14
N TYR A 221 -11.05 -14.25 9.51
CA TYR A 221 -11.34 -12.87 9.92
C TYR A 221 -11.87 -12.76 11.36
N GLU A 222 -12.86 -13.59 11.72
CA GLU A 222 -13.41 -13.58 13.08
C GLU A 222 -12.40 -14.06 14.13
N LYS A 223 -11.48 -14.94 13.74
CA LYS A 223 -10.37 -15.38 14.62
C LYS A 223 -9.41 -14.24 14.91
N TRP A 224 -9.14 -13.38 13.92
CA TRP A 224 -8.34 -12.18 14.14
C TRP A 224 -9.04 -11.17 15.04
N ALA A 225 -10.34 -10.96 14.88
CA ALA A 225 -11.11 -10.10 15.77
C ALA A 225 -11.04 -10.59 17.22
N ALA A 226 -11.29 -11.89 17.44
CA ALA A 226 -11.19 -12.52 18.76
C ALA A 226 -9.77 -12.40 19.34
N ARG A 227 -8.73 -12.59 18.51
CA ARG A 227 -7.34 -12.48 18.95
C ARG A 227 -6.97 -11.07 19.40
N LEU A 228 -7.42 -10.04 18.70
CA LEU A 228 -7.19 -8.66 19.12
C LEU A 228 -7.83 -8.39 20.49
N ASP A 229 -9.05 -8.89 20.72
CA ASP A 229 -9.73 -8.76 22.01
C ASP A 229 -9.00 -9.53 23.13
N GLU A 230 -8.60 -10.78 22.89
CA GLU A 230 -7.83 -11.60 23.84
C GLU A 230 -6.50 -10.95 24.23
N MET A 231 -5.85 -10.31 23.28
CA MET A 231 -4.58 -9.61 23.50
C MET A 231 -4.77 -8.18 24.02
N HIS A 232 -6.00 -7.78 24.32
CA HIS A 232 -6.37 -6.44 24.80
C HIS A 232 -5.92 -5.30 23.87
N ILE A 233 -5.93 -5.56 22.56
CA ILE A 233 -5.66 -4.56 21.53
C ILE A 233 -6.96 -3.83 21.21
N ARG A 234 -7.00 -2.54 21.51
CA ARG A 234 -8.15 -1.70 21.12
C ARG A 234 -8.23 -1.59 19.61
N SER A 235 -9.30 -2.10 19.02
CA SER A 235 -9.58 -2.07 17.59
C SER A 235 -10.90 -1.38 17.27
N SER A 236 -11.15 -1.17 15.97
CA SER A 236 -12.45 -0.69 15.47
C SER A 236 -13.58 -1.70 15.67
N GLY A 237 -13.24 -2.97 15.94
CA GLY A 237 -14.14 -4.08 15.71
C GLY A 237 -14.36 -4.34 14.21
N PRO A 238 -15.19 -5.34 13.86
CA PRO A 238 -15.48 -5.71 12.49
C PRO A 238 -16.17 -4.58 11.70
N ILE A 239 -15.59 -4.21 10.55
CA ILE A 239 -16.17 -3.22 9.62
C ILE A 239 -16.32 -3.87 8.25
N ASN A 240 -17.53 -3.83 7.68
CA ASN A 240 -17.79 -4.26 6.31
C ASN A 240 -17.57 -3.09 5.35
N ARG A 241 -16.57 -3.22 4.47
CA ARG A 241 -16.27 -2.25 3.41
C ARG A 241 -16.84 -2.63 2.05
N PHE A 242 -17.73 -3.60 1.99
CA PHE A 242 -18.37 -4.16 0.82
C PHE A 242 -17.43 -5.02 -0.05
N TYR A 243 -16.29 -4.49 -0.48
CA TYR A 243 -15.28 -5.21 -1.28
C TYR A 243 -14.36 -6.09 -0.41
N PHE A 244 -14.27 -5.79 0.87
CA PHE A 244 -13.51 -6.52 1.89
C PHE A 244 -14.07 -6.18 3.28
N ARG A 245 -13.65 -6.94 4.28
CA ARG A 245 -13.92 -6.66 5.70
C ARG A 245 -12.63 -6.24 6.37
N SER A 246 -12.72 -5.30 7.29
CA SER A 246 -11.54 -4.68 7.93
C SER A 246 -11.63 -4.69 9.44
N LEU A 247 -10.43 -4.79 10.06
CA LEU A 247 -10.18 -4.54 11.47
C LEU A 247 -9.06 -3.51 11.55
N TYR A 248 -9.32 -2.35 12.14
CA TYR A 248 -8.33 -1.29 12.29
C TYR A 248 -7.84 -1.20 13.73
N PHE A 249 -6.54 -1.06 13.93
CA PHE A 249 -5.95 -0.79 15.23
C PHE A 249 -4.64 -0.03 15.08
N ARG A 250 -4.24 0.68 16.15
CA ARG A 250 -2.93 1.33 16.16
C ARG A 250 -1.93 0.47 16.92
N GLU A 251 -0.79 0.21 16.28
CA GLU A 251 0.33 -0.42 16.98
C GLU A 251 0.93 0.59 18.01
N PRO A 252 1.76 0.13 18.99
CA PRO A 252 2.14 0.96 20.14
C PRO A 252 2.89 2.27 19.83
N ASN A 253 3.52 2.41 18.65
CA ASN A 253 4.12 3.67 18.21
C ASN A 253 3.12 4.59 17.46
N GLY A 254 1.86 4.18 17.35
CA GLY A 254 0.76 4.98 16.81
C GLY A 254 0.48 4.78 15.33
N ILE A 255 1.20 3.91 14.63
CA ILE A 255 0.97 3.61 13.21
C ILE A 255 -0.32 2.81 13.07
N LEU A 256 -1.17 3.20 12.11
CA LEU A 256 -2.42 2.52 11.85
C LEU A 256 -2.19 1.24 11.06
N PHE A 257 -2.65 0.13 11.61
CA PHE A 257 -2.69 -1.19 10.99
C PHE A 257 -4.11 -1.56 10.64
N GLU A 258 -4.26 -2.30 9.56
CA GLU A 258 -5.51 -2.90 9.13
C GLU A 258 -5.29 -4.41 8.93
N ILE A 259 -6.27 -5.22 9.31
CA ILE A 259 -6.38 -6.60 8.86
C ILE A 259 -7.57 -6.64 7.90
N ALA A 260 -7.33 -7.01 6.65
CA ALA A 260 -8.33 -6.96 5.58
C ALA A 260 -8.51 -8.32 4.91
N THR A 261 -9.76 -8.70 4.63
CA THR A 261 -10.05 -9.94 3.91
C THR A 261 -9.74 -9.79 2.41
N ASP A 262 -9.33 -10.89 1.78
CA ASP A 262 -9.18 -10.95 0.33
C ASP A 262 -10.55 -10.91 -0.38
N GLU A 263 -11.58 -11.47 0.27
CA GLU A 263 -12.92 -11.62 -0.29
C GLU A 263 -13.89 -10.51 0.20
N PRO A 264 -14.94 -10.22 -0.60
CA PRO A 264 -15.28 -10.76 -1.91
C PRO A 264 -14.42 -10.24 -3.07
N GLY A 265 -13.65 -9.17 -2.85
CA GLY A 265 -12.77 -8.57 -3.85
C GLY A 265 -13.46 -7.55 -4.77
N PHE A 266 -12.69 -7.00 -5.69
CA PHE A 266 -13.15 -5.89 -6.54
C PHE A 266 -14.14 -6.29 -7.62
N SER A 267 -14.22 -7.58 -7.97
CA SER A 267 -15.20 -8.12 -8.92
C SER A 267 -16.58 -8.39 -8.32
N ALA A 268 -16.83 -7.99 -7.07
CA ALA A 268 -18.11 -8.18 -6.40
C ALA A 268 -19.28 -7.47 -7.12
N ASP A 269 -19.02 -6.34 -7.78
CA ASP A 269 -20.03 -5.51 -8.46
C ASP A 269 -19.64 -5.09 -9.89
N GLU A 270 -18.49 -5.53 -10.39
CA GLU A 270 -18.01 -5.24 -11.75
C GLU A 270 -17.39 -6.49 -12.37
N PRO A 271 -17.58 -6.72 -13.70
CA PRO A 271 -16.82 -7.75 -14.40
C PRO A 271 -15.31 -7.50 -14.33
N LEU A 272 -14.55 -8.59 -14.26
CA LEU A 272 -13.08 -8.52 -14.17
C LEU A 272 -12.46 -7.72 -15.33
N GLU A 273 -13.02 -7.82 -16.52
CA GLU A 273 -12.54 -7.18 -17.74
C GLU A 273 -12.66 -5.65 -17.69
N SER A 274 -13.63 -5.12 -16.94
CA SER A 274 -13.97 -3.70 -16.87
C SER A 274 -13.80 -3.07 -15.48
N LEU A 275 -13.01 -3.70 -14.59
CA LEU A 275 -12.72 -3.15 -13.26
C LEU A 275 -12.21 -1.71 -13.35
N GLY A 276 -12.78 -0.82 -12.53
CA GLY A 276 -12.33 0.56 -12.37
C GLY A 276 -12.72 1.52 -13.51
N GLU A 277 -13.40 1.05 -14.56
CA GLU A 277 -13.81 1.90 -15.69
C GLU A 277 -14.94 2.87 -15.31
N ARG A 278 -15.82 2.48 -14.39
CA ARG A 278 -16.92 3.31 -13.89
C ARG A 278 -16.79 3.60 -12.40
N LEU A 279 -17.53 4.59 -11.91
CA LEU A 279 -17.72 4.80 -10.48
C LEU A 279 -18.58 3.67 -9.91
N SER A 280 -18.00 2.85 -9.05
CA SER A 280 -18.70 1.80 -8.31
C SER A 280 -19.10 2.31 -6.94
N LEU A 281 -20.33 2.06 -6.53
CA LEU A 281 -20.83 2.42 -5.21
C LEU A 281 -21.36 1.17 -4.51
N PRO A 282 -21.07 0.97 -3.22
CA PRO A 282 -21.78 -0.05 -2.45
C PRO A 282 -23.29 0.16 -2.50
N PRO A 283 -24.11 -0.90 -2.37
CA PRO A 283 -25.56 -0.81 -2.51
C PRO A 283 -26.24 0.26 -1.65
N PHE A 284 -25.73 0.51 -0.46
CA PHE A 284 -26.28 1.54 0.44
C PHE A 284 -26.01 2.98 -0.02
N LEU A 285 -25.06 3.21 -0.92
CA LEU A 285 -24.73 4.51 -1.49
C LEU A 285 -25.39 4.74 -2.86
N GLU A 286 -25.83 3.69 -3.55
CA GLU A 286 -26.47 3.79 -4.87
C GLU A 286 -27.67 4.75 -4.92
N PRO A 287 -28.55 4.82 -3.91
CA PRO A 287 -29.64 5.81 -3.89
C PRO A 287 -29.16 7.28 -3.91
N HIS A 288 -27.89 7.52 -3.64
CA HIS A 288 -27.28 8.84 -3.59
C HIS A 288 -26.32 9.14 -4.75
N ARG A 289 -26.27 8.27 -5.78
CA ARG A 289 -25.29 8.31 -6.88
C ARG A 289 -25.18 9.68 -7.53
N GLU A 290 -26.29 10.26 -7.98
CA GLU A 290 -26.26 11.58 -8.66
C GLU A 290 -25.63 12.68 -7.80
N ARG A 291 -25.96 12.71 -6.52
CA ARG A 291 -25.40 13.68 -5.59
C ARG A 291 -23.89 13.44 -5.36
N ILE A 292 -23.48 12.19 -5.25
CA ILE A 292 -22.08 11.80 -5.06
C ILE A 292 -21.28 12.19 -6.30
N GLU A 293 -21.73 11.80 -7.49
CA GLU A 293 -21.05 12.12 -8.75
C GLU A 293 -20.92 13.63 -8.97
N ALA A 294 -21.96 14.41 -8.64
CA ALA A 294 -21.93 15.87 -8.75
C ALA A 294 -20.92 16.54 -7.79
N GLY A 295 -20.57 15.87 -6.69
CA GLY A 295 -19.60 16.37 -5.70
C GLY A 295 -18.15 15.97 -5.99
N LEU A 296 -17.91 15.00 -6.87
CA LEU A 296 -16.57 14.50 -7.18
C LEU A 296 -15.88 15.37 -8.25
N LYS A 297 -14.56 15.50 -8.11
CA LYS A 297 -13.72 16.16 -9.11
C LYS A 297 -13.47 15.23 -10.29
N PRO A 298 -13.33 15.74 -11.54
CA PRO A 298 -12.94 14.91 -12.68
C PRO A 298 -11.58 14.22 -12.44
N LEU A 299 -11.46 12.96 -12.87
CA LEU A 299 -10.18 12.22 -12.85
C LEU A 299 -9.37 12.45 -14.13
N GLU A 300 -10.01 12.87 -15.22
CA GLU A 300 -9.42 13.17 -16.53
C GLU A 300 -9.54 14.67 -16.84
#